data_f1cc838d756326860f8e774c6f7a842d
#
_entry.id   f1cc838d756326860f8e774c6f7a842d
#
_cell.length_a   1.000
_cell.length_b   1.000
_cell.length_c   1.000
_cell.angle_alpha   90.00
_cell.angle_beta   90.00
_cell.angle_gamma   90.00
#
_symmetry.space_group_name_H-M   'P 1'
#
loop_
_entity.id
_entity.type
_entity.pdbx_description
1 polymer ?
#
loop_
_entity_poly.entity_id
_entity_poly.type
_entity_poly.pdbx_seq_one_letter_code
_entity_poly.pdbx_strand_id
1 'polypeptide(L)'
;MSQRIYIALPSGYTRETAYAAEDALTLLGYEPANSADNNGDDRANLRMLTQCDGVLLAPNWETNPMSALAATVAQHLNIPVGSYDHWSAHPVEEGQ
;
A
#
# COMPACT_ATOMS: atom_id res chain seq x y z
N MET A 1 -1.18 -2.92 18.31
CA MET A 1 -0.13 -2.77 17.27
C MET A 1 -0.74 -2.25 15.99
N SER A 2 -0.04 -1.37 15.33
CA SER A 2 -0.52 -0.81 14.06
C SER A 2 -0.38 -1.82 12.94
N GLN A 3 -1.38 -1.86 12.07
CA GLN A 3 -1.29 -2.63 10.83
C GLN A 3 -0.48 -1.83 9.81
N ARG A 4 0.40 -2.51 9.12
CA ARG A 4 1.28 -1.92 8.13
C ARG A 4 0.73 -2.18 6.74
N ILE A 5 0.53 -1.12 5.96
CA ILE A 5 -0.13 -1.19 4.66
C ILE A 5 0.84 -0.74 3.57
N TYR A 6 1.12 -1.64 2.64
CA TYR A 6 1.93 -1.36 1.46
C TYR A 6 1.14 -0.50 0.47
N ILE A 7 1.75 0.54 -0.06
CA ILE A 7 1.10 1.43 -1.03
C ILE A 7 1.54 1.05 -2.44
N ALA A 8 0.59 0.56 -3.23
CA ALA A 8 0.81 0.22 -4.64
C ALA A 8 0.40 1.42 -5.50
N LEU A 9 1.36 2.07 -6.13
CA LEU A 9 1.18 3.32 -6.87
C LEU A 9 1.05 3.08 -8.37
N PRO A 10 0.39 4.00 -9.12
CA PRO A 10 0.32 3.91 -10.58
C PRO A 10 1.65 4.24 -11.22
N SER A 11 1.81 3.87 -12.48
CA SER A 11 2.97 4.29 -13.27
C SER A 11 2.94 5.82 -13.43
N GLY A 12 4.12 6.44 -13.33
CA GLY A 12 4.22 7.89 -13.47
C GLY A 12 3.62 8.67 -12.31
N TYR A 13 3.50 8.07 -11.13
CA TYR A 13 2.98 8.77 -9.95
C TYR A 13 3.85 9.98 -9.61
N THR A 14 3.21 11.00 -9.03
CA THR A 14 3.92 12.17 -8.52
C THR A 14 4.22 12.00 -7.04
N ARG A 15 5.15 12.80 -6.55
CA ARG A 15 5.44 12.83 -5.11
C ARG A 15 4.20 13.18 -4.31
N GLU A 16 3.37 14.09 -4.82
CA GLU A 16 2.13 14.48 -4.16
C GLU A 16 1.17 13.31 -4.02
N THR A 17 1.02 12.51 -5.08
CA THR A 17 0.16 11.31 -5.04
C THR A 17 0.66 10.32 -3.99
N ALA A 18 1.98 10.10 -3.95
CA ALA A 18 2.57 9.18 -2.98
C ALA A 18 2.34 9.66 -1.54
N TYR A 19 2.54 10.95 -1.27
CA TYR A 19 2.31 11.50 0.06
C TYR A 19 0.83 11.52 0.44
N ALA A 20 -0.05 11.78 -0.53
CA ALA A 20 -1.50 11.78 -0.26
C ALA A 20 -1.96 10.39 0.20
N ALA A 21 -1.47 9.32 -0.43
CA ALA A 21 -1.81 7.96 -0.03
C ALA A 21 -1.27 7.66 1.38
N GLU A 22 -0.05 8.08 1.67
CA GLU A 22 0.57 7.90 2.96
C GLU A 22 -0.21 8.62 4.06
N ASP A 23 -0.57 9.89 3.83
CA ASP A 23 -1.33 10.68 4.77
C ASP A 23 -2.72 10.08 5.01
N ALA A 24 -3.37 9.60 3.95
CA ALA A 24 -4.69 8.98 4.07
C ALA A 24 -4.66 7.77 4.99
N LEU A 25 -3.65 6.90 4.86
CA LEU A 25 -3.51 5.74 5.72
C LEU A 25 -3.21 6.14 7.16
N THR A 26 -2.35 7.14 7.34
CA THR A 26 -2.00 7.63 8.66
C THR A 26 -3.23 8.15 9.41
N LEU A 27 -4.08 8.90 8.70
CA LEU A 27 -5.33 9.42 9.28
C LEU A 27 -6.30 8.31 9.69
N LEU A 28 -6.22 7.15 9.03
CA LEU A 28 -7.06 6.00 9.37
C LEU A 28 -6.45 5.14 10.48
N GLY A 29 -5.27 5.48 10.98
CA GLY A 29 -4.62 4.74 12.04
C GLY A 29 -3.70 3.63 11.57
N TYR A 30 -3.46 3.51 10.27
CA TYR A 30 -2.54 2.53 9.72
C TYR A 30 -1.12 3.08 9.64
N GLU A 31 -0.13 2.17 9.60
CA GLU A 31 1.26 2.53 9.33
C GLU A 31 1.52 2.37 7.84
N PRO A 32 1.82 3.44 7.12
CA PRO A 32 2.06 3.34 5.67
C PRO A 32 3.45 2.79 5.39
N ALA A 33 3.53 1.90 4.39
CA ALA A 33 4.79 1.41 3.83
C ALA A 33 4.80 1.83 2.37
N ASN A 34 5.44 2.95 2.08
CA ASN A 34 5.33 3.59 0.78
C ASN A 34 6.37 3.05 -0.19
N SER A 35 5.90 2.39 -1.26
CA SER A 35 6.77 1.83 -2.28
C SER A 35 7.61 2.91 -3.00
N ALA A 36 7.17 4.17 -2.97
CA ALA A 36 7.92 5.28 -3.55
C ALA A 36 9.30 5.44 -2.87
N ASP A 37 9.42 5.05 -1.60
CA ASP A 37 10.68 5.17 -0.85
C ASP A 37 11.76 4.24 -1.39
N ASN A 38 11.40 3.26 -2.19
CA ASN A 38 12.34 2.27 -2.72
C ASN A 38 12.89 2.64 -4.10
N ASN A 39 12.51 3.79 -4.65
CA ASN A 39 13.06 4.34 -5.89
C ASN A 39 13.07 3.36 -7.08
N GLY A 40 12.01 2.58 -7.22
CA GLY A 40 11.89 1.63 -8.32
C GLY A 40 12.65 0.32 -8.13
N ASP A 41 13.18 0.06 -6.96
CA ASP A 41 13.84 -1.22 -6.65
C ASP A 41 12.78 -2.27 -6.35
N ASP A 42 12.51 -3.15 -7.32
CA ASP A 42 11.45 -4.16 -7.20
C ASP A 42 11.73 -5.15 -6.07
N ARG A 43 12.98 -5.51 -5.85
CA ARG A 43 13.33 -6.42 -4.76
C ARG A 43 13.04 -5.79 -3.40
N ALA A 44 13.36 -4.51 -3.24
CA ALA A 44 13.07 -3.79 -2.01
C ALA A 44 11.54 -3.68 -1.82
N ASN A 45 10.79 -3.45 -2.90
CA ASN A 45 9.34 -3.39 -2.85
C ASN A 45 8.73 -4.72 -2.40
N LEU A 46 9.20 -5.85 -2.96
CA LEU A 46 8.70 -7.16 -2.56
C LEU A 46 9.04 -7.48 -1.10
N ARG A 47 10.24 -7.13 -0.67
CA ARG A 47 10.64 -7.32 0.73
C ARG A 47 9.75 -6.51 1.66
N MET A 48 9.47 -5.25 1.31
CA MET A 48 8.57 -4.39 2.08
C MET A 48 7.17 -5.00 2.14
N LEU A 49 6.66 -5.46 1.00
CA LEU A 49 5.32 -6.06 0.90
C LEU A 49 5.16 -7.25 1.83
N THR A 50 6.15 -8.15 1.87
CA THR A 50 6.04 -9.36 2.69
C THR A 50 6.01 -9.08 4.19
N GLN A 51 6.37 -7.87 4.59
CA GLN A 51 6.33 -7.43 5.98
C GLN A 51 5.07 -6.65 6.31
N CYS A 52 4.17 -6.49 5.34
CA CYS A 52 2.95 -5.72 5.52
C CYS A 52 1.74 -6.60 5.81
N ASP A 53 0.74 -5.99 6.44
CA ASP A 53 -0.51 -6.66 6.81
C ASP A 53 -1.60 -6.45 5.76
N GLY A 54 -1.39 -5.55 4.82
CA GLY A 54 -2.34 -5.26 3.76
C GLY A 54 -1.72 -4.44 2.65
N VAL A 55 -2.47 -4.24 1.58
CA VAL A 55 -2.05 -3.46 0.41
C VAL A 55 -3.14 -2.46 0.05
N LEU A 56 -2.74 -1.19 -0.07
CA LEU A 56 -3.60 -0.14 -0.63
C LEU A 56 -3.31 -0.02 -2.13
N LEU A 57 -4.35 -0.21 -2.93
CA LEU A 57 -4.27 -0.04 -4.38
C LEU A 57 -4.68 1.40 -4.72
N ALA A 58 -3.71 2.24 -5.06
CA ALA A 58 -4.00 3.61 -5.50
C ALA A 58 -4.68 3.59 -6.87
N PRO A 59 -5.41 4.66 -7.25
CA PRO A 59 -6.04 4.70 -8.57
C PRO A 59 -5.03 4.45 -9.68
N ASN A 60 -5.43 3.63 -10.66
CA ASN A 60 -4.60 3.26 -11.82
C ASN A 60 -3.34 2.45 -11.46
N TRP A 61 -3.38 1.75 -10.33
CA TRP A 61 -2.25 0.92 -9.89
C TRP A 61 -1.85 -0.13 -10.93
N GLU A 62 -2.80 -0.63 -11.72
CA GLU A 62 -2.55 -1.65 -12.72
C GLU A 62 -1.67 -1.18 -13.87
N THR A 63 -1.48 0.14 -14.02
CA THR A 63 -0.56 0.67 -15.04
C THR A 63 0.91 0.47 -14.67
N ASN A 64 1.18 0.15 -13.41
CA ASN A 64 2.53 -0.07 -12.91
C ASN A 64 2.76 -1.57 -12.74
N PRO A 65 3.67 -2.19 -13.53
CA PRO A 65 3.92 -3.63 -13.42
C PRO A 65 4.32 -4.08 -12.02
N MET A 66 5.06 -3.28 -11.28
CA MET A 66 5.44 -3.64 -9.91
C MET A 66 4.23 -3.66 -8.99
N SER A 67 3.29 -2.71 -9.14
CA SER A 67 2.07 -2.69 -8.34
C SER A 67 1.15 -3.87 -8.69
N ALA A 68 1.07 -4.23 -9.97
CA ALA A 68 0.32 -5.41 -10.39
C ALA A 68 0.93 -6.68 -9.80
N LEU A 69 2.26 -6.80 -9.81
CA LEU A 69 2.96 -7.92 -9.20
C LEU A 69 2.72 -7.96 -7.69
N ALA A 70 2.78 -6.81 -7.03
CA ALA A 70 2.55 -6.73 -5.60
C ALA A 70 1.15 -7.22 -5.23
N ALA A 71 0.13 -6.84 -6.01
CA ALA A 71 -1.23 -7.30 -5.77
C ALA A 71 -1.34 -8.82 -5.92
N THR A 72 -0.70 -9.38 -6.95
CA THR A 72 -0.69 -10.84 -7.19
C THR A 72 0.00 -11.58 -6.05
N VAL A 73 1.17 -11.12 -5.64
CA VAL A 73 1.93 -11.74 -4.54
C VAL A 73 1.13 -11.66 -3.24
N ALA A 74 0.53 -10.51 -2.95
CA ALA A 74 -0.28 -10.34 -1.74
C ALA A 74 -1.43 -11.35 -1.70
N GLN A 75 -2.12 -11.55 -2.82
CA GLN A 75 -3.21 -12.52 -2.90
C GLN A 75 -2.72 -13.94 -2.62
N HIS A 76 -1.56 -14.30 -3.14
CA HIS A 76 -0.97 -15.62 -2.89
C HIS A 76 -0.57 -15.82 -1.43
N LEU A 77 -0.19 -14.74 -0.76
CA LEU A 77 0.21 -14.79 0.65
C LEU A 77 -0.96 -14.54 1.61
N ASN A 78 -2.18 -14.42 1.09
CA ASN A 78 -3.38 -14.11 1.87
C ASN A 78 -3.27 -12.76 2.60
N ILE A 79 -2.56 -11.80 2.01
CA ILE A 79 -2.50 -10.44 2.50
C ILE A 79 -3.66 -9.66 1.89
N PRO A 80 -4.54 -9.04 2.70
CA PRO A 80 -5.69 -8.31 2.16
C PRO A 80 -5.27 -7.18 1.22
N VAL A 81 -5.99 -7.05 0.11
CA VAL A 81 -5.73 -6.06 -0.92
C VAL A 81 -7.00 -5.25 -1.13
N GLY A 82 -6.91 -3.94 -1.16
CA GLY A 82 -8.08 -3.11 -1.38
C GLY A 82 -7.75 -1.69 -1.77
N SER A 83 -8.75 -1.00 -2.31
CA SER A 83 -8.66 0.43 -2.63
C SER A 83 -8.79 1.27 -1.37
N TYR A 84 -8.68 2.59 -1.53
CA TYR A 84 -8.89 3.52 -0.41
C TYR A 84 -10.26 3.30 0.24
N ASP A 85 -11.30 3.07 -0.57
CA ASP A 85 -12.65 2.86 -0.03
C ASP A 85 -12.70 1.66 0.90
N HIS A 86 -12.01 0.58 0.55
CA HIS A 86 -11.92 -0.60 1.41
C HIS A 86 -11.27 -0.26 2.76
N TRP A 87 -10.13 0.41 2.72
CA TRP A 87 -9.39 0.71 3.96
C TRP A 87 -10.08 1.78 4.79
N SER A 88 -10.75 2.76 4.16
CA SER A 88 -11.48 3.79 4.88
C SER A 88 -12.73 3.26 5.59
N ALA A 89 -13.29 2.16 5.09
CA ALA A 89 -14.43 1.51 5.73
C ALA A 89 -14.03 0.74 6.99
N HIS A 90 -12.73 0.49 7.19
CA HIS A 90 -12.23 -0.31 8.31
C HIS A 90 -11.08 0.42 9.03
N PRO A 91 -11.32 1.65 9.54
CA PRO A 91 -10.27 2.39 10.22
C PRO A 91 -9.85 1.68 11.50
N VAL A 92 -8.57 1.85 11.85
CA VAL A 92 -8.06 1.31 13.10
C VAL A 92 -8.57 2.18 14.24
N GLU A 93 -9.27 1.57 15.20
CA GLU A 93 -9.75 2.28 16.38
C GLU A 93 -8.67 2.25 17.47
N GLU A 94 -8.49 3.39 18.13
CA GLU A 94 -7.54 3.46 19.23
C GLU A 94 -8.00 2.57 20.39
N GLY A 95 -7.04 1.93 21.03
CA GLY A 95 -7.32 1.09 22.18
C GLY A 95 -7.71 -0.33 21.84
N GLN A 96 -7.64 -0.69 20.57
CA GLN A 96 -7.92 -2.06 20.15
C GLN A 96 -6.68 -2.84 19.78
#